data_afe7b273d62174813234fcc5a6daa198
#
_entry.id   afe7b273d62174813234fcc5a6daa198
#
_cell.length_a   1.000
_cell.length_b   1.000
_cell.length_c   1.000
_cell.angle_alpha   90.00
_cell.angle_beta   90.00
_cell.angle_gamma   90.00
#
_symmetry.space_group_name_H-M   'P 1'
#
loop_
_entity.id
_entity.type
_entity.pdbx_description
1 polymer ?
#
loop_
_entity_poly.entity_id
_entity_poly.type
_entity_poly.pdbx_seq_one_letter_code
_entity_poly.pdbx_strand_id
1 'polypeptide(L)'
;PFITALLGFLFLKEKISISVWVAIGTATIGIAIMALGNHEKNSFTGLVLGLVSAVGFSVFSVSLRWRKETPKFTTVSVAGLICFLVSLFVIINKDLSLVSSSKNQSLFALHGTIVCMGLILYSIGSKAIPAAELTLLSLTEVIGGIFWVWLPLFGINEVPSANTIIGGFFLFMSIIYYSLTI
;
A
#
# COMPACT_ATOMS: atom_id res chain seq x y z
N PRO A 1 -7.88 1.76 -2.28
CA PRO A 1 -9.07 2.29 -1.57
C PRO A 1 -10.39 1.89 -2.21
N PHE A 2 -10.54 1.99 -3.55
CA PHE A 2 -11.80 1.66 -4.23
C PHE A 2 -12.26 0.21 -3.97
N ILE A 3 -11.38 -0.77 -4.16
CA ILE A 3 -11.68 -2.19 -3.90
C ILE A 3 -12.01 -2.40 -2.42
N THR A 4 -11.27 -1.76 -1.52
CA THR A 4 -11.52 -1.84 -0.06
C THR A 4 -12.88 -1.24 0.29
N ALA A 5 -13.26 -0.11 -0.32
CA ALA A 5 -14.55 0.52 -0.13
C ALA A 5 -15.69 -0.42 -0.56
N LEU A 6 -15.55 -1.03 -1.74
CA LEU A 6 -16.53 -1.99 -2.24
C LEU A 6 -16.67 -3.21 -1.32
N LEU A 7 -15.54 -3.80 -0.91
CA LEU A 7 -15.54 -4.97 -0.02
C LEU A 7 -16.06 -4.59 1.39
N GLY A 8 -15.68 -3.44 1.93
CA GLY A 8 -16.19 -2.91 3.20
C GLY A 8 -17.69 -2.69 3.20
N PHE A 9 -18.21 -2.12 2.11
CA PHE A 9 -19.65 -1.98 1.92
C PHE A 9 -20.37 -3.34 1.84
N LEU A 10 -19.85 -4.29 1.06
CA LEU A 10 -20.48 -5.58 0.84
C LEU A 10 -20.42 -6.49 2.09
N PHE A 11 -19.27 -6.60 2.74
CA PHE A 11 -19.04 -7.56 3.83
C PHE A 11 -19.27 -6.99 5.22
N LEU A 12 -18.89 -5.73 5.44
CA LEU A 12 -19.00 -5.08 6.74
C LEU A 12 -20.25 -4.19 6.86
N LYS A 13 -20.94 -3.95 5.74
CA LYS A 13 -22.07 -3.02 5.64
C LYS A 13 -21.71 -1.62 6.17
N GLU A 14 -20.43 -1.24 6.02
CA GLU A 14 -19.97 0.09 6.39
C GLU A 14 -20.63 1.14 5.49
N LYS A 15 -21.22 2.15 6.11
CA LYS A 15 -21.77 3.30 5.38
C LYS A 15 -20.62 4.24 5.04
N ILE A 16 -20.32 4.37 3.76
CA ILE A 16 -19.29 5.25 3.27
C ILE A 16 -19.93 6.58 2.91
N SER A 17 -19.45 7.67 3.51
CA SER A 17 -19.97 9.01 3.21
C SER A 17 -19.67 9.41 1.76
N ILE A 18 -20.46 10.36 1.23
CA ILE A 18 -20.24 10.87 -0.12
C ILE A 18 -18.86 11.53 -0.25
N SER A 19 -18.38 12.17 0.82
CA SER A 19 -17.06 12.79 0.87
C SER A 19 -15.95 11.77 0.69
N VAL A 20 -16.05 10.61 1.33
CA VAL A 20 -15.08 9.51 1.16
C VAL A 20 -15.12 8.97 -0.27
N TRP A 21 -16.28 8.82 -0.88
CA TRP A 21 -16.40 8.40 -2.28
C TRP A 21 -15.74 9.40 -3.24
N VAL A 22 -15.94 10.70 -3.02
CA VAL A 22 -15.29 11.76 -3.81
C VAL A 22 -13.77 11.69 -3.63
N ALA A 23 -13.27 11.53 -2.40
CA ALA A 23 -11.85 11.40 -2.12
C ALA A 23 -11.26 10.14 -2.82
N ILE A 24 -11.92 8.98 -2.71
CA ILE A 24 -11.49 7.75 -3.38
C ILE A 24 -11.47 7.92 -4.90
N GLY A 25 -12.49 8.56 -5.48
CA GLY A 25 -12.56 8.84 -6.90
C GLY A 25 -11.39 9.72 -7.37
N THR A 26 -11.13 10.82 -6.65
CA THR A 26 -10.00 11.72 -6.91
C THR A 26 -8.65 11.01 -6.81
N ALA A 27 -8.46 10.18 -5.77
CA ALA A 27 -7.26 9.37 -5.62
C ALA A 27 -7.09 8.36 -6.76
N THR A 28 -8.17 7.71 -7.19
CA THR A 28 -8.15 6.75 -8.30
C THR A 28 -7.74 7.42 -9.61
N ILE A 29 -8.23 8.63 -9.88
CA ILE A 29 -7.80 9.43 -11.04
C ILE A 29 -6.29 9.72 -10.95
N GLY A 30 -5.79 10.12 -9.79
CA GLY A 30 -4.36 10.37 -9.57
C GLY A 30 -3.51 9.14 -9.87
N ILE A 31 -3.88 7.98 -9.35
CA ILE A 31 -3.20 6.70 -9.60
C ILE A 31 -3.24 6.34 -11.10
N ALA A 32 -4.39 6.54 -11.76
CA ALA A 32 -4.53 6.26 -13.18
C ALA A 32 -3.60 7.15 -14.04
N ILE A 33 -3.49 8.45 -13.73
CA ILE A 33 -2.58 9.36 -14.41
C ILE A 33 -1.13 8.91 -14.25
N MET A 34 -0.72 8.51 -13.03
CA MET A 34 0.62 7.99 -12.76
C MET A 34 0.89 6.70 -13.52
N ALA A 35 -0.06 5.78 -13.56
CA ALA A 35 0.08 4.49 -14.25
C ALA A 35 0.15 4.65 -15.77
N LEU A 36 -0.64 5.54 -16.36
CA LEU A 36 -0.68 5.77 -17.81
C LEU A 36 0.55 6.52 -18.33
N GLY A 37 1.27 7.26 -17.46
CA GLY A 37 2.43 8.05 -17.86
C GLY A 37 3.71 7.25 -18.14
N ASN A 38 3.75 5.97 -17.81
CA ASN A 38 4.95 5.14 -17.93
C ASN A 38 4.83 4.09 -19.06
N HIS A 39 4.43 4.52 -20.26
CA HIS A 39 4.14 3.62 -21.40
C HIS A 39 5.30 2.70 -21.83
N GLU A 40 6.56 3.12 -21.66
CA GLU A 40 7.71 2.34 -22.15
C GLU A 40 8.09 1.12 -21.28
N LYS A 41 7.57 1.04 -20.04
CA LYS A 41 7.92 -0.03 -19.08
C LYS A 41 6.74 -0.85 -18.56
N ASN A 42 5.53 -0.58 -19.03
CA ASN A 42 4.34 -1.26 -18.52
C ASN A 42 4.25 -2.69 -19.07
N SER A 43 4.72 -3.65 -18.30
CA SER A 43 4.44 -5.06 -18.54
C SER A 43 2.99 -5.37 -18.16
N PHE A 44 2.22 -5.98 -19.06
CA PHE A 44 0.88 -6.49 -18.75
C PHE A 44 0.88 -7.39 -17.52
N THR A 45 1.91 -8.21 -17.37
CA THR A 45 2.12 -9.06 -16.19
C THR A 45 2.27 -8.24 -14.91
N GLY A 46 3.03 -7.14 -14.97
CA GLY A 46 3.18 -6.22 -13.83
C GLY A 46 1.84 -5.58 -13.42
N LEU A 47 1.03 -5.20 -14.39
CA LEU A 47 -0.30 -4.62 -14.14
C LEU A 47 -1.24 -5.64 -13.45
N VAL A 48 -1.27 -6.88 -13.95
CA VAL A 48 -2.07 -7.96 -13.36
C VAL A 48 -1.60 -8.28 -11.93
N LEU A 49 -0.29 -8.40 -11.71
CA LEU A 49 0.26 -8.65 -10.37
C LEU A 49 -0.03 -7.49 -9.41
N GLY A 50 0.04 -6.24 -9.89
CA GLY A 50 -0.35 -5.06 -9.12
C GLY A 50 -1.82 -5.08 -8.70
N LEU A 51 -2.71 -5.49 -9.62
CA LEU A 51 -4.14 -5.64 -9.33
C LEU A 51 -4.39 -6.75 -8.29
N VAL A 52 -3.73 -7.91 -8.44
CA VAL A 52 -3.81 -9.01 -7.46
C VAL A 52 -3.34 -8.55 -6.09
N SER A 53 -2.23 -7.80 -6.01
CA SER A 53 -1.73 -7.21 -4.77
C SER A 53 -2.74 -6.24 -4.15
N ALA A 54 -3.35 -5.37 -4.97
CA ALA A 54 -4.38 -4.43 -4.50
C ALA A 54 -5.61 -5.13 -3.94
N VAL A 55 -6.07 -6.22 -4.58
CA VAL A 55 -7.15 -7.07 -4.06
C VAL A 55 -6.74 -7.72 -2.74
N GLY A 56 -5.54 -8.31 -2.67
CA GLY A 56 -5.01 -8.94 -1.47
C GLY A 56 -4.94 -7.96 -0.29
N PHE A 57 -4.41 -6.76 -0.51
CA PHE A 57 -4.35 -5.72 0.52
C PHE A 57 -5.76 -5.23 0.95
N SER A 58 -6.71 -5.17 0.01
CA SER A 58 -8.10 -4.82 0.33
C SER A 58 -8.78 -5.89 1.18
N VAL A 59 -8.59 -7.16 0.86
CA VAL A 59 -9.10 -8.29 1.67
C VAL A 59 -8.47 -8.27 3.06
N PHE A 60 -7.16 -8.05 3.16
CA PHE A 60 -6.46 -7.91 4.43
C PHE A 60 -7.08 -6.78 5.28
N SER A 61 -7.25 -5.60 4.71
CA SER A 61 -7.80 -4.42 5.41
C SER A 61 -9.22 -4.66 5.93
N VAL A 62 -10.09 -5.23 5.09
CA VAL A 62 -11.47 -5.57 5.46
C VAL A 62 -11.50 -6.67 6.53
N SER A 63 -10.63 -7.68 6.44
CA SER A 63 -10.51 -8.76 7.43
C SER A 63 -10.06 -8.24 8.79
N LEU A 64 -9.09 -7.31 8.82
CA LEU A 64 -8.66 -6.65 10.05
C LEU A 64 -9.80 -5.87 10.71
N ARG A 65 -10.62 -5.22 9.92
CA ARG A 65 -11.78 -4.45 10.40
C ARG A 65 -12.90 -5.37 10.87
N TRP A 66 -13.15 -6.46 10.16
CA TRP A 66 -14.16 -7.45 10.54
C TRP A 66 -13.85 -8.10 11.90
N ARG A 67 -12.61 -8.47 12.12
CA ARG A 67 -12.14 -9.12 13.37
C ARG A 67 -11.41 -8.11 14.26
N LYS A 68 -12.11 -7.06 14.70
CA LYS A 68 -11.54 -5.97 15.53
C LYS A 68 -10.86 -6.48 16.79
N GLU A 69 -11.41 -7.50 17.43
CA GLU A 69 -10.93 -8.04 18.70
C GLU A 69 -9.74 -9.00 18.56
N THR A 70 -9.41 -9.41 17.33
CA THR A 70 -8.24 -10.28 17.11
C THR A 70 -6.96 -9.53 17.48
N PRO A 71 -6.03 -10.18 18.20
CA PRO A 71 -4.74 -9.58 18.52
C PRO A 71 -3.97 -9.18 17.26
N LYS A 72 -3.70 -7.89 17.09
CA LYS A 72 -3.15 -7.33 15.83
C LYS A 72 -1.72 -7.79 15.59
N PHE A 73 -0.93 -7.93 16.65
CA PHE A 73 0.43 -8.46 16.55
C PHE A 73 0.46 -9.89 16.01
N THR A 74 -0.42 -10.75 16.51
CA THR A 74 -0.53 -12.15 16.02
C THR A 74 -0.90 -12.18 14.55
N THR A 75 -1.85 -11.34 14.12
CA THR A 75 -2.28 -11.27 12.71
C THR A 75 -1.12 -10.89 11.80
N VAL A 76 -0.35 -9.85 12.15
CA VAL A 76 0.81 -9.40 11.36
C VAL A 76 1.92 -10.44 11.39
N SER A 77 2.17 -11.08 12.55
CA SER A 77 3.21 -12.12 12.68
C SER A 77 2.90 -13.35 11.82
N VAL A 78 1.64 -13.81 11.81
CA VAL A 78 1.22 -14.94 10.97
C VAL A 78 1.33 -14.59 9.49
N ALA A 79 0.92 -13.38 9.09
CA ALA A 79 1.09 -12.92 7.71
C ALA A 79 2.56 -12.87 7.31
N GLY A 80 3.43 -12.34 8.18
CA GLY A 80 4.89 -12.33 7.96
C GLY A 80 5.49 -13.73 7.85
N LEU A 81 5.04 -14.68 8.68
CA LEU A 81 5.48 -16.08 8.61
C LEU A 81 5.07 -16.72 7.27
N ILE A 82 3.84 -16.49 6.81
CA ILE A 82 3.38 -17.00 5.51
C ILE A 82 4.22 -16.41 4.38
N CYS A 83 4.46 -15.10 4.38
CA CYS A 83 5.32 -14.45 3.38
C CYS A 83 6.74 -15.03 3.39
N PHE A 84 7.31 -15.26 4.57
CA PHE A 84 8.63 -15.89 4.72
C PHE A 84 8.66 -17.28 4.10
N LEU A 85 7.69 -18.15 4.44
CA LEU A 85 7.62 -19.52 3.93
C LEU A 85 7.45 -19.55 2.40
N VAL A 86 6.58 -18.70 1.85
CA VAL A 86 6.38 -18.59 0.39
C VAL A 86 7.66 -18.10 -0.29
N SER A 87 8.31 -17.07 0.26
CA SER A 87 9.58 -16.57 -0.28
C SER A 87 10.68 -17.62 -0.24
N LEU A 88 10.80 -18.36 0.86
CA LEU A 88 11.76 -19.45 1.02
C LEU A 88 11.51 -20.57 -0.02
N PHE A 89 10.24 -20.94 -0.21
CA PHE A 89 9.86 -21.92 -1.22
C PHE A 89 10.27 -21.48 -2.63
N VAL A 90 10.03 -20.21 -2.99
CA VAL A 90 10.42 -19.66 -4.30
C VAL A 90 11.94 -19.66 -4.47
N ILE A 91 12.69 -19.26 -3.45
CA ILE A 91 14.16 -19.21 -3.48
C ILE A 91 14.73 -20.61 -3.71
N ILE A 92 14.24 -21.62 -2.98
CA ILE A 92 14.70 -23.01 -3.12
C ILE A 92 14.36 -23.56 -4.52
N ASN A 93 13.15 -23.32 -5.02
CA ASN A 93 12.76 -23.86 -6.33
C ASN A 93 13.43 -23.17 -7.53
N LYS A 94 13.94 -21.94 -7.34
CA LYS A 94 14.64 -21.19 -8.39
C LYS A 94 16.14 -21.16 -8.24
N ASP A 95 16.69 -21.94 -7.30
CA ASP A 95 18.12 -21.98 -6.97
C ASP A 95 18.74 -20.59 -6.77
N LEU A 96 17.97 -19.68 -6.14
CA LEU A 96 18.43 -18.33 -5.87
C LEU A 96 19.35 -18.32 -4.64
N SER A 97 20.42 -17.52 -4.68
CA SER A 97 21.30 -17.37 -3.54
C SER A 97 20.61 -16.63 -2.38
N LEU A 98 20.61 -17.25 -1.20
CA LEU A 98 20.19 -16.63 0.05
C LEU A 98 21.25 -15.66 0.60
N VAL A 99 22.51 -15.82 0.16
CA VAL A 99 23.64 -15.03 0.67
C VAL A 99 23.82 -13.79 -0.19
N SER A 100 23.63 -12.65 0.41
CA SER A 100 23.92 -11.35 -0.18
C SER A 100 25.01 -10.64 0.63
N SER A 101 25.52 -9.51 0.12
CA SER A 101 26.51 -8.72 0.86
C SER A 101 25.96 -8.27 2.22
N SER A 102 26.83 -8.09 3.22
CA SER A 102 26.42 -7.60 4.55
C SER A 102 25.63 -6.30 4.50
N LYS A 103 25.97 -5.40 3.56
CA LYS A 103 25.22 -4.17 3.31
C LYS A 103 23.78 -4.46 2.89
N ASN A 104 23.57 -5.38 1.97
CA ASN A 104 22.22 -5.70 1.49
C ASN A 104 21.42 -6.42 2.60
N GLN A 105 22.04 -7.29 3.39
CA GLN A 105 21.39 -7.95 4.51
C GLN A 105 20.90 -6.94 5.55
N SER A 106 21.70 -5.95 5.90
CA SER A 106 21.30 -4.89 6.84
C SER A 106 20.17 -4.02 6.28
N LEU A 107 20.20 -3.71 4.98
CA LEU A 107 19.11 -2.98 4.31
C LEU A 107 17.80 -3.78 4.28
N PHE A 108 17.86 -5.10 4.03
CA PHE A 108 16.69 -5.97 4.09
C PHE A 108 16.11 -6.06 5.49
N ALA A 109 16.96 -6.18 6.51
CA ALA A 109 16.51 -6.20 7.91
C ALA A 109 15.86 -4.88 8.31
N LEU A 110 16.46 -3.75 7.93
CA LEU A 110 15.91 -2.41 8.19
C LEU A 110 14.55 -2.24 7.49
N HIS A 111 14.48 -2.57 6.19
CA HIS A 111 13.23 -2.50 5.41
C HIS A 111 12.13 -3.36 6.04
N GLY A 112 12.43 -4.63 6.33
CA GLY A 112 11.48 -5.54 6.96
C GLY A 112 10.98 -5.04 8.31
N THR A 113 11.85 -4.43 9.12
CA THR A 113 11.48 -3.83 10.42
C THR A 113 10.53 -2.66 10.23
N ILE A 114 10.83 -1.74 9.31
CA ILE A 114 9.98 -0.56 9.03
C ILE A 114 8.61 -1.00 8.51
N VAL A 115 8.56 -1.95 7.56
CA VAL A 115 7.30 -2.48 7.03
C VAL A 115 6.49 -3.18 8.12
N CYS A 116 7.13 -3.98 8.97
CA CYS A 116 6.46 -4.64 10.09
C CYS A 116 5.83 -3.63 11.06
N MET A 117 6.57 -2.58 11.42
CA MET A 117 6.05 -1.50 12.27
C MET A 117 4.86 -0.79 11.60
N GLY A 118 4.97 -0.48 10.32
CA GLY A 118 3.89 0.14 9.54
C GLY A 118 2.63 -0.73 9.53
N LEU A 119 2.75 -2.03 9.27
CA LEU A 119 1.62 -2.97 9.26
C LEU A 119 0.99 -3.14 10.65
N ILE A 120 1.79 -3.11 11.73
CA ILE A 120 1.26 -3.14 13.11
C ILE A 120 0.45 -1.88 13.37
N LEU A 121 0.98 -0.69 13.07
CA LEU A 121 0.27 0.59 13.24
C LEU A 121 -1.01 0.64 12.41
N TYR A 122 -0.94 0.20 11.15
CA TYR A 122 -2.09 0.07 10.27
C TYR A 122 -3.16 -0.86 10.88
N SER A 123 -2.73 -2.01 11.40
CA SER A 123 -3.62 -2.98 12.02
C SER A 123 -4.27 -2.44 13.31
N ILE A 124 -3.56 -1.63 14.08
CA ILE A 124 -4.12 -0.94 15.25
C ILE A 124 -5.15 0.11 14.79
N GLY A 125 -4.83 0.91 13.79
CA GLY A 125 -5.73 1.92 13.21
C GLY A 125 -7.03 1.32 12.69
N SER A 126 -7.01 0.07 12.19
CA SER A 126 -8.20 -0.62 11.70
C SER A 126 -9.28 -0.86 12.76
N LYS A 127 -8.97 -0.73 14.05
CA LYS A 127 -9.96 -0.82 15.13
C LYS A 127 -10.89 0.41 15.17
N ALA A 128 -10.35 1.58 14.90
CA ALA A 128 -11.06 2.85 15.01
C ALA A 128 -11.57 3.36 13.66
N ILE A 129 -10.77 3.21 12.60
CA ILE A 129 -11.02 3.82 11.28
C ILE A 129 -11.65 2.79 10.34
N PRO A 130 -12.73 3.12 9.60
CA PRO A 130 -13.28 2.28 8.55
C PRO A 130 -12.24 1.83 7.53
N ALA A 131 -12.43 0.63 6.96
CA ALA A 131 -11.41 0.02 6.10
C ALA A 131 -11.08 0.88 4.85
N ALA A 132 -12.10 1.48 4.23
CA ALA A 132 -11.95 2.35 3.05
C ALA A 132 -11.13 3.62 3.37
N GLU A 133 -11.42 4.23 4.51
CA GLU A 133 -10.74 5.46 4.96
C GLU A 133 -9.30 5.18 5.35
N LEU A 134 -9.05 4.09 6.05
CA LEU A 134 -7.70 3.67 6.42
C LEU A 134 -6.83 3.38 5.18
N THR A 135 -7.38 2.74 4.15
CA THR A 135 -6.66 2.53 2.89
C THR A 135 -6.50 3.81 2.07
N LEU A 136 -7.41 4.78 2.20
CA LEU A 136 -7.24 6.10 1.61
C LEU A 136 -6.07 6.85 2.26
N LEU A 137 -6.01 6.84 3.60
CA LEU A 137 -4.91 7.45 4.35
C LEU A 137 -3.56 6.77 4.05
N SER A 138 -3.53 5.46 3.80
CA SER A 138 -2.28 4.77 3.45
C SER A 138 -1.68 5.23 2.11
N LEU A 139 -2.44 5.95 1.26
CA LEU A 139 -1.89 6.56 0.04
C LEU A 139 -0.87 7.67 0.32
N THR A 140 -0.75 8.16 1.55
CA THR A 140 0.36 9.03 1.98
C THR A 140 1.71 8.36 1.76
N GLU A 141 1.76 7.02 1.79
CA GLU A 141 2.96 6.23 1.48
C GLU A 141 3.44 6.48 0.05
N VAL A 142 2.52 6.57 -0.91
CA VAL A 142 2.86 6.84 -2.33
C VAL A 142 3.50 8.22 -2.46
N ILE A 143 2.92 9.23 -1.82
CA ILE A 143 3.45 10.60 -1.83
C ILE A 143 4.82 10.65 -1.14
N GLY A 144 4.94 10.01 0.02
CA GLY A 144 6.19 9.89 0.76
C GLY A 144 7.27 9.17 -0.06
N GLY A 145 6.92 8.08 -0.75
CA GLY A 145 7.81 7.32 -1.61
C GLY A 145 8.38 8.17 -2.75
N ILE A 146 7.53 8.94 -3.45
CA ILE A 146 7.96 9.87 -4.51
C ILE A 146 8.94 10.91 -3.94
N PHE A 147 8.61 11.48 -2.80
CA PHE A 147 9.42 12.50 -2.14
C PHE A 147 10.80 11.95 -1.74
N TRP A 148 10.87 10.75 -1.16
CA TRP A 148 12.13 10.13 -0.74
C TRP A 148 13.06 9.80 -1.91
N VAL A 149 12.52 9.33 -3.03
CA VAL A 149 13.31 8.98 -4.22
C VAL A 149 13.79 10.23 -4.96
N TRP A 150 13.02 11.33 -4.89
CA TRP A 150 13.39 12.61 -5.48
C TRP A 150 14.49 13.33 -4.68
N LEU A 151 14.51 13.17 -3.35
CA LEU A 151 15.54 13.81 -2.52
C LEU A 151 16.91 13.12 -2.72
N PRO A 152 17.99 13.85 -2.97
CA PRO A 152 19.33 13.28 -3.20
C PRO A 152 20.00 12.76 -1.92
N LEU A 153 19.25 12.48 -0.86
CA LEU A 153 19.77 12.12 0.45
C LEU A 153 20.42 10.73 0.49
N PHE A 154 19.99 9.82 -0.39
CA PHE A 154 20.45 8.43 -0.40
C PHE A 154 21.24 8.06 -1.67
N GLY A 155 21.69 9.05 -2.43
CA GLY A 155 22.40 8.83 -3.69
C GLY A 155 21.51 8.35 -4.84
N ILE A 156 20.20 8.34 -4.63
CA ILE A 156 19.17 8.12 -5.65
C ILE A 156 18.60 9.51 -5.94
N ASN A 157 18.65 9.92 -7.18
CA ASN A 157 18.06 11.20 -7.61
C ASN A 157 17.25 10.94 -8.88
N GLU A 158 16.07 10.37 -8.70
CA GLU A 158 15.13 10.15 -9.79
C GLU A 158 14.14 11.31 -9.83
N VAL A 159 14.22 12.10 -10.89
CA VAL A 159 13.28 13.20 -11.12
C VAL A 159 11.92 12.58 -11.49
N PRO A 160 10.85 12.87 -10.72
CA PRO A 160 9.53 12.34 -11.03
C PRO A 160 9.04 12.87 -12.39
N SER A 161 8.40 12.00 -13.16
CA SER A 161 7.78 12.40 -14.43
C SER A 161 6.63 13.40 -14.20
N ALA A 162 6.28 14.16 -15.24
CA ALA A 162 5.15 15.09 -15.16
C ALA A 162 3.85 14.39 -14.71
N ASN A 163 3.60 13.17 -15.21
CA ASN A 163 2.44 12.37 -14.81
C ASN A 163 2.50 11.92 -13.35
N THR A 164 3.70 11.63 -12.84
CA THR A 164 3.89 11.31 -11.42
C THR A 164 3.60 12.52 -10.54
N ILE A 165 4.02 13.72 -10.95
CA ILE A 165 3.75 14.96 -10.21
C ILE A 165 2.25 15.29 -10.23
N ILE A 166 1.62 15.24 -11.43
CA ILE A 166 0.19 15.54 -11.57
C ILE A 166 -0.64 14.52 -10.78
N GLY A 167 -0.38 13.23 -10.94
CA GLY A 167 -1.10 12.19 -10.22
C GLY A 167 -0.88 12.26 -8.72
N GLY A 168 0.35 12.54 -8.27
CA GLY A 168 0.67 12.79 -6.85
C GLY A 168 -0.08 14.00 -6.28
N PHE A 169 -0.26 15.05 -7.07
CA PHE A 169 -1.08 16.20 -6.67
C PHE A 169 -2.55 15.82 -6.45
N PHE A 170 -3.14 15.01 -7.33
CA PHE A 170 -4.51 14.50 -7.13
C PHE A 170 -4.62 13.62 -5.87
N LEU A 171 -3.62 12.79 -5.60
CA LEU A 171 -3.57 12.01 -4.36
C LEU A 171 -3.52 12.90 -3.13
N PHE A 172 -2.68 13.92 -3.15
CA PHE A 172 -2.52 14.86 -2.05
C PHE A 172 -3.82 15.65 -1.80
N MET A 173 -4.45 16.16 -2.86
CA MET A 173 -5.74 16.84 -2.76
C MET A 173 -6.85 15.94 -2.24
N SER A 174 -6.87 14.67 -2.64
CA SER A 174 -7.82 13.67 -2.12
C SER A 174 -7.71 13.51 -0.60
N ILE A 175 -6.49 13.40 -0.07
CA ILE A 175 -6.24 13.21 1.36
C ILE A 175 -6.61 14.49 2.14
N ILE A 176 -6.25 15.67 1.62
CA ILE A 176 -6.63 16.96 2.22
C ILE A 176 -8.15 17.11 2.26
N TYR A 177 -8.81 16.86 1.13
CA TYR A 177 -10.28 16.94 1.04
C TYR A 177 -10.95 16.01 2.07
N TYR A 178 -10.48 14.76 2.15
CA TYR A 178 -10.94 13.82 3.17
C TYR A 178 -10.75 14.38 4.59
N SER A 179 -9.56 14.88 4.90
CA SER A 179 -9.23 15.41 6.24
C SER A 179 -10.07 16.64 6.64
N LEU A 180 -10.50 17.44 5.67
CA LEU A 180 -11.32 18.64 5.93
C LEU A 180 -12.83 18.36 6.01
N THR A 181 -13.28 17.20 5.55
CA THR A 181 -14.71 16.86 5.47
C THR A 181 -15.20 15.85 6.51
N ILE A 182 -14.29 15.36 7.34
CA ILE A 182 -14.57 14.52 8.51
C ILE A 182 -14.34 15.31 9.78
#